data_67119d48305e9cfbf3fdf0cded0ad0ea
#
_entry.id   67119d48305e9cfbf3fdf0cded0ad0ea
#
_cell.length_a   1.000
_cell.length_b   1.000
_cell.length_c   1.000
_cell.angle_alpha   90.00
_cell.angle_beta   90.00
_cell.angle_gamma   90.00
#
_symmetry.space_group_name_H-M   'P 1'
#
loop_
_entity.id
_entity.type
_entity.pdbx_description
1 polymer ?
#
loop_
_entity_poly.entity_id
_entity_poly.type
_entity_poly.pdbx_seq_one_letter_code
_entity_poly.pdbx_strand_id
1 'polypeptide(L)'
;MNCESHNVGNVAKNAVQYETLGEARKRELLQYLAEYLIEESELHGRALPPVAAEVVRDGLTSAAAEKLWLAFRSLANVRPSWPAPAEFLAAQDELLQGLIAEAGIATLADTTASPVDPRLRLWRGDITTLAVDAIVNAANSGMTGCWAPLHYCIDNAIHTFAGVQLRAACAKAMAAQGHPEPVSYTHLTLPTI
;
A
#
# COMPACT_ATOMS: atom_id res chain seq x y z
N MET A 1 26.78 21.70 -30.87
CA MET A 1 26.07 21.70 -29.61
C MET A 1 26.54 20.54 -28.80
N ASN A 2 27.41 20.78 -27.82
CA ASN A 2 27.98 19.76 -26.97
C ASN A 2 26.94 19.31 -25.97
N CYS A 3 26.56 18.05 -26.02
CA CYS A 3 25.71 17.42 -24.99
C CYS A 3 26.65 17.01 -23.85
N GLU A 4 26.68 17.80 -22.79
CA GLU A 4 27.41 17.46 -21.58
C GLU A 4 26.76 16.23 -20.92
N SER A 5 27.57 15.17 -20.81
CA SER A 5 27.23 13.96 -20.08
C SER A 5 27.12 14.29 -18.60
N HIS A 6 25.88 14.44 -18.10
CA HIS A 6 25.65 14.49 -16.66
C HIS A 6 26.01 13.13 -16.05
N ASN A 7 27.09 13.16 -15.31
CA ASN A 7 27.56 12.06 -14.49
C ASN A 7 26.52 11.84 -13.38
N VAL A 8 25.67 10.85 -13.56
CA VAL A 8 24.74 10.41 -12.52
C VAL A 8 25.55 9.73 -11.44
N GLY A 9 25.96 10.52 -10.46
CA GLY A 9 26.69 10.05 -9.30
C GLY A 9 25.95 8.87 -8.66
N ASN A 10 26.72 7.83 -8.42
CA ASN A 10 26.31 6.60 -7.75
C ASN A 10 25.90 6.94 -6.29
N VAL A 11 24.67 7.39 -6.11
CA VAL A 11 24.07 7.48 -4.77
C VAL A 11 23.68 6.04 -4.44
N ALA A 12 24.56 5.35 -3.74
CA ALA A 12 24.20 4.15 -3.02
C ALA A 12 23.15 4.57 -1.97
N LYS A 13 21.88 4.60 -2.36
CA LYS A 13 20.77 4.72 -1.42
C LYS A 13 20.87 3.51 -0.51
N ASN A 14 21.01 3.73 0.78
CA ASN A 14 20.88 2.69 1.79
C ASN A 14 19.58 1.95 1.49
N ALA A 15 19.69 0.72 1.03
CA ALA A 15 18.54 -0.14 0.87
C ALA A 15 17.90 -0.26 2.25
N VAL A 16 16.69 0.24 2.40
CA VAL A 16 15.95 0.09 3.64
C VAL A 16 15.76 -1.41 3.81
N GLN A 17 16.40 -1.99 4.81
CA GLN A 17 16.22 -3.39 5.17
C GLN A 17 14.98 -3.46 6.04
N TYR A 18 13.89 -3.93 5.46
CA TYR A 18 12.72 -4.31 6.25
C TYR A 18 12.97 -5.68 6.88
N GLU A 19 12.67 -5.79 8.17
CA GLU A 19 12.74 -7.05 8.90
C GLU A 19 11.39 -7.77 8.80
N THR A 20 11.45 -9.10 8.69
CA THR A 20 10.25 -9.93 8.77
C THR A 20 9.70 -9.94 10.19
N LEU A 21 8.38 -9.97 10.32
CA LEU A 21 7.73 -9.99 11.63
C LEU A 21 7.54 -11.41 12.14
N GLY A 22 7.78 -11.61 13.44
CA GLY A 22 7.34 -12.84 14.11
C GLY A 22 5.81 -12.93 14.16
N GLU A 23 5.26 -14.15 14.11
CA GLU A 23 3.81 -14.39 14.05
C GLU A 23 3.02 -13.74 15.21
N ALA A 24 3.61 -13.71 16.42
CA ALA A 24 2.98 -13.07 17.57
C ALA A 24 2.82 -11.54 17.36
N ARG A 25 3.88 -10.89 16.87
CA ARG A 25 3.85 -9.44 16.63
C ARG A 25 2.93 -9.10 15.47
N LYS A 26 2.96 -9.88 14.41
CA LYS A 26 2.04 -9.73 13.26
C LYS A 26 0.58 -9.80 13.73
N ARG A 27 0.26 -10.80 14.56
CA ARG A 27 -1.08 -10.96 15.12
C ARG A 27 -1.49 -9.77 15.99
N GLU A 28 -0.62 -9.30 16.86
CA GLU A 28 -0.87 -8.13 17.72
C GLU A 28 -1.20 -6.88 16.89
N LEU A 29 -0.38 -6.60 15.87
CA LEU A 29 -0.60 -5.48 14.95
C LEU A 29 -1.92 -5.61 14.19
N LEU A 30 -2.24 -6.80 13.68
CA LEU A 30 -3.49 -7.07 12.98
C LEU A 30 -4.71 -6.88 13.88
N GLN A 31 -4.65 -7.30 15.13
CA GLN A 31 -5.73 -7.08 16.09
C GLN A 31 -5.95 -5.58 16.34
N TYR A 32 -4.90 -4.86 16.69
CA TYR A 32 -4.96 -3.43 16.94
C TYR A 32 -5.51 -2.64 15.74
N LEU A 33 -4.99 -2.92 14.55
CA LEU A 33 -5.38 -2.21 13.33
C LEU A 33 -6.82 -2.52 12.90
N ALA A 34 -7.24 -3.78 13.04
CA ALA A 34 -8.62 -4.17 12.74
C ALA A 34 -9.60 -3.55 13.74
N GLU A 35 -9.29 -3.60 15.04
CA GLU A 35 -10.09 -3.00 16.11
C GLU A 35 -10.27 -1.50 15.87
N TYR A 36 -9.19 -0.76 15.65
CA TYR A 36 -9.23 0.66 15.36
C TYR A 36 -10.16 1.00 14.17
N LEU A 37 -10.02 0.27 13.06
CA LEU A 37 -10.84 0.53 11.86
C LEU A 37 -12.31 0.13 12.03
N ILE A 38 -12.61 -0.86 12.86
CA ILE A 38 -13.97 -1.24 13.23
C ILE A 38 -14.60 -0.10 14.05
N GLU A 39 -13.94 0.33 15.12
CA GLU A 39 -14.42 1.42 15.99
C GLU A 39 -14.60 2.73 15.20
N GLU A 40 -13.64 3.08 14.35
CA GLU A 40 -13.73 4.25 13.47
C GLU A 40 -14.93 4.15 12.54
N SER A 41 -15.18 2.97 11.95
CA SER A 41 -16.33 2.74 11.08
C SER A 41 -17.65 2.90 11.82
N GLU A 42 -17.77 2.34 13.03
CA GLU A 42 -18.94 2.46 13.90
C GLU A 42 -19.18 3.91 14.33
N LEU A 43 -18.12 4.63 14.75
CA LEU A 43 -18.17 6.03 15.11
C LEU A 43 -18.74 6.90 13.99
N HIS A 44 -18.41 6.57 12.75
CA HIS A 44 -18.89 7.28 11.57
C HIS A 44 -20.16 6.69 10.95
N GLY A 45 -20.82 5.74 11.61
CA GLY A 45 -22.07 5.12 11.16
C GLY A 45 -21.94 4.34 9.84
N ARG A 46 -20.73 3.79 9.54
CA ARG A 46 -20.47 3.03 8.33
C ARG A 46 -20.67 1.54 8.56
N ALA A 47 -21.31 0.89 7.60
CA ALA A 47 -21.44 -0.57 7.62
C ALA A 47 -20.07 -1.23 7.46
N LEU A 48 -19.83 -2.26 8.26
CA LEU A 48 -18.61 -3.07 8.16
C LEU A 48 -18.67 -3.99 6.94
N PRO A 49 -17.53 -4.18 6.23
CA PRO A 49 -17.42 -5.24 5.25
C PRO A 49 -17.73 -6.62 5.86
N PRO A 50 -18.28 -7.58 5.09
CA PRO A 50 -18.74 -8.86 5.64
C PRO A 50 -17.69 -9.58 6.51
N VAL A 51 -16.44 -9.65 6.07
CA VAL A 51 -15.38 -10.34 6.83
C VAL A 51 -15.04 -9.62 8.15
N ALA A 52 -15.11 -8.29 8.18
CA ALA A 52 -14.92 -7.52 9.41
C ALA A 52 -16.08 -7.74 10.38
N ALA A 53 -17.32 -7.74 9.89
CA ALA A 53 -18.50 -8.07 10.71
C ALA A 53 -18.45 -9.51 11.28
N GLU A 54 -17.89 -10.45 10.53
CA GLU A 54 -17.64 -11.81 11.04
C GLU A 54 -16.60 -11.82 12.17
N VAL A 55 -15.50 -11.07 12.02
CA VAL A 55 -14.47 -10.97 13.06
C VAL A 55 -15.04 -10.36 14.35
N VAL A 56 -15.90 -9.35 14.24
CA VAL A 56 -16.60 -8.77 15.40
C VAL A 56 -17.47 -9.82 16.09
N ARG A 57 -18.28 -10.57 15.33
CA ARG A 57 -19.17 -11.59 15.86
C ARG A 57 -18.42 -12.75 16.54
N ASP A 58 -17.30 -13.19 15.93
CA ASP A 58 -16.53 -14.35 16.42
C ASP A 58 -15.51 -13.95 17.51
N GLY A 59 -15.28 -12.65 17.71
CA GLY A 59 -14.33 -12.05 18.63
C GLY A 59 -12.93 -11.87 18.04
N LEU A 60 -12.41 -10.64 18.08
CA LEU A 60 -11.09 -10.28 17.51
C LEU A 60 -9.95 -11.11 18.10
N THR A 61 -9.98 -11.38 19.40
CA THR A 61 -8.93 -12.13 20.10
C THR A 61 -8.87 -13.60 19.73
N SER A 62 -10.00 -14.17 19.30
CA SER A 62 -10.11 -15.57 18.88
C SER A 62 -9.94 -15.79 17.38
N ALA A 63 -10.03 -14.73 16.57
CA ALA A 63 -9.92 -14.81 15.11
C ALA A 63 -8.51 -15.25 14.67
N ALA A 64 -8.42 -16.06 13.63
CA ALA A 64 -7.15 -16.44 13.01
C ALA A 64 -6.47 -15.22 12.36
N ALA A 65 -5.14 -15.23 12.26
CA ALA A 65 -4.36 -14.12 11.71
C ALA A 65 -4.77 -13.80 10.26
N GLU A 66 -5.03 -14.81 9.44
CA GLU A 66 -5.52 -14.65 8.07
C GLU A 66 -6.86 -13.92 8.01
N LYS A 67 -7.77 -14.22 8.94
CA LYS A 67 -9.07 -13.58 9.02
C LYS A 67 -8.95 -12.12 9.49
N LEU A 68 -8.05 -11.85 10.43
CA LEU A 68 -7.71 -10.50 10.87
C LEU A 68 -7.10 -9.67 9.72
N TRP A 69 -6.20 -10.27 8.93
CA TRP A 69 -5.64 -9.63 7.74
C TRP A 69 -6.72 -9.25 6.72
N LEU A 70 -7.64 -10.17 6.43
CA LEU A 70 -8.74 -9.90 5.51
C LEU A 70 -9.69 -8.81 6.07
N ALA A 71 -9.94 -8.81 7.37
CA ALA A 71 -10.73 -7.77 8.02
C ALA A 71 -10.05 -6.40 7.92
N PHE A 72 -8.79 -6.29 8.34
CA PHE A 72 -7.98 -5.08 8.20
C PHE A 72 -7.96 -4.57 6.76
N ARG A 73 -7.59 -5.44 5.79
CA ARG A 73 -7.53 -5.08 4.38
C ARG A 73 -8.86 -4.59 3.85
N SER A 74 -9.97 -5.30 4.16
CA SER A 74 -11.30 -4.91 3.69
C SER A 74 -11.75 -3.56 4.22
N LEU A 75 -11.45 -3.26 5.48
CA LEU A 75 -11.75 -1.98 6.13
C LEU A 75 -10.89 -0.85 5.54
N ALA A 76 -9.58 -1.06 5.40
CA ALA A 76 -8.66 -0.10 4.79
C ALA A 76 -9.04 0.23 3.34
N ASN A 77 -9.52 -0.76 2.57
CA ASN A 77 -9.96 -0.55 1.19
C ASN A 77 -11.17 0.38 1.06
N VAL A 78 -12.05 0.43 2.06
CA VAL A 78 -13.25 1.27 2.04
C VAL A 78 -13.18 2.47 2.98
N ARG A 79 -12.07 2.64 3.70
CA ARG A 79 -11.84 3.78 4.58
C ARG A 79 -11.74 5.08 3.77
N PRO A 80 -12.52 6.13 4.09
CA PRO A 80 -12.32 7.45 3.50
C PRO A 80 -10.93 8.03 3.84
N SER A 81 -10.59 9.15 3.21
CA SER A 81 -9.32 9.87 3.41
C SER A 81 -9.28 10.68 4.71
N TRP A 82 -9.82 10.11 5.80
CA TRP A 82 -9.77 10.74 7.12
C TRP A 82 -8.33 10.79 7.66
N PRO A 83 -7.99 11.79 8.47
CA PRO A 83 -6.76 11.76 9.24
C PRO A 83 -6.68 10.46 10.07
N ALA A 84 -5.48 9.92 10.22
CA ALA A 84 -5.22 8.79 11.10
C ALA A 84 -4.17 9.18 12.15
N PRO A 85 -4.29 8.70 13.41
CA PRO A 85 -3.32 9.01 14.45
C PRO A 85 -1.94 8.40 14.13
N ALA A 86 -0.90 9.02 14.67
CA ALA A 86 0.48 8.60 14.43
C ALA A 86 0.73 7.15 14.86
N GLU A 87 0.13 6.72 15.96
CA GLU A 87 0.25 5.35 16.48
C GLU A 87 -0.35 4.33 15.51
N PHE A 88 -1.51 4.63 14.92
CA PHE A 88 -2.11 3.77 13.90
C PHE A 88 -1.22 3.68 12.66
N LEU A 89 -0.71 4.81 12.18
CA LEU A 89 0.17 4.83 11.00
C LEU A 89 1.45 4.04 11.25
N ALA A 90 2.08 4.20 12.43
CA ALA A 90 3.29 3.46 12.79
C ALA A 90 3.04 1.94 12.85
N ALA A 91 1.95 1.51 13.48
CA ALA A 91 1.58 0.09 13.54
C ALA A 91 1.25 -0.49 12.16
N GLN A 92 0.54 0.28 11.32
CA GLN A 92 0.27 -0.12 9.95
C GLN A 92 1.55 -0.24 9.13
N ASP A 93 2.43 0.73 9.20
CA ASP A 93 3.69 0.73 8.45
C ASP A 93 4.58 -0.44 8.88
N GLU A 94 4.68 -0.73 10.18
CA GLU A 94 5.40 -1.90 10.71
C GLU A 94 4.82 -3.20 10.13
N LEU A 95 3.50 -3.37 10.15
CA LEU A 95 2.84 -4.55 9.60
C LEU A 95 3.11 -4.71 8.09
N LEU A 96 2.86 -3.65 7.32
CA LEU A 96 2.93 -3.72 5.85
C LEU A 96 4.37 -3.90 5.36
N GLN A 97 5.34 -3.24 5.99
CA GLN A 97 6.76 -3.42 5.69
C GLN A 97 7.21 -4.84 6.01
N GLY A 98 6.78 -5.40 7.14
CA GLY A 98 7.07 -6.79 7.49
C GLY A 98 6.50 -7.79 6.48
N LEU A 99 5.26 -7.58 6.00
CA LEU A 99 4.65 -8.41 4.96
C LEU A 99 5.37 -8.30 3.61
N ILE A 100 5.81 -7.10 3.23
CA ILE A 100 6.63 -6.89 2.01
C ILE A 100 7.98 -7.62 2.14
N ALA A 101 8.63 -7.55 3.31
CA ALA A 101 9.87 -8.26 3.57
C ALA A 101 9.72 -9.77 3.48
N GLU A 102 8.62 -10.33 4.01
CA GLU A 102 8.29 -11.76 3.91
C GLU A 102 8.05 -12.21 2.47
N ALA A 103 7.41 -11.37 1.65
CA ALA A 103 7.19 -11.65 0.24
C ALA A 103 8.49 -11.61 -0.59
N GLY A 104 9.53 -10.97 -0.07
CA GLY A 104 10.83 -10.81 -0.72
C GLY A 104 10.89 -9.54 -1.57
N ILE A 105 11.87 -8.69 -1.26
CA ILE A 105 12.06 -7.41 -1.97
C ILE A 105 12.87 -7.66 -3.25
N ALA A 106 12.29 -7.31 -4.39
CA ALA A 106 12.95 -7.38 -5.69
C ALA A 106 13.68 -6.06 -6.00
N THR A 107 14.92 -6.17 -6.45
CA THR A 107 15.81 -5.06 -6.81
C THR A 107 16.09 -5.04 -8.30
N LEU A 108 16.84 -4.06 -8.78
CA LEU A 108 17.32 -4.04 -10.17
C LEU A 108 18.17 -5.27 -10.53
N ALA A 109 18.83 -5.91 -9.56
CA ALA A 109 19.63 -7.13 -9.79
C ALA A 109 18.74 -8.33 -10.19
N ASP A 110 17.48 -8.33 -9.75
CA ASP A 110 16.50 -9.39 -10.02
C ASP A 110 15.78 -9.21 -11.36
N THR A 111 16.17 -8.20 -12.14
CA THR A 111 15.55 -7.85 -13.41
C THR A 111 16.45 -8.19 -14.58
N THR A 112 15.88 -8.45 -15.77
CA THR A 112 16.61 -8.72 -17.00
C THR A 112 16.73 -7.46 -17.86
N ALA A 113 17.95 -7.09 -18.28
CA ALA A 113 18.15 -5.96 -19.19
C ALA A 113 17.51 -6.24 -20.56
N SER A 114 16.86 -5.24 -21.14
CA SER A 114 16.35 -5.32 -22.50
C SER A 114 17.50 -5.34 -23.53
N PRO A 115 17.43 -6.17 -24.57
CA PRO A 115 18.41 -6.15 -25.63
C PRO A 115 18.35 -4.89 -26.52
N VAL A 116 17.23 -4.15 -26.45
CA VAL A 116 16.99 -2.95 -27.27
C VAL A 116 17.60 -1.70 -26.62
N ASP A 117 17.46 -1.55 -25.31
CA ASP A 117 17.99 -0.42 -24.55
C ASP A 117 18.34 -0.87 -23.13
N PRO A 118 19.61 -0.73 -22.68
CA PRO A 118 20.04 -1.19 -21.37
C PRO A 118 19.40 -0.43 -20.19
N ARG A 119 18.77 0.70 -20.44
CA ARG A 119 17.98 1.44 -19.43
C ARG A 119 16.61 0.79 -19.17
N LEU A 120 16.13 -0.02 -20.12
CA LEU A 120 14.89 -0.78 -19.98
C LEU A 120 15.19 -2.14 -19.35
N ARG A 121 14.38 -2.50 -18.40
CA ARG A 121 14.50 -3.77 -17.70
C ARG A 121 13.15 -4.48 -17.66
N LEU A 122 13.20 -5.79 -17.77
CA LEU A 122 12.03 -6.66 -17.71
C LEU A 122 12.02 -7.39 -16.38
N TRP A 123 10.86 -7.41 -15.75
CA TRP A 123 10.63 -8.13 -14.52
C TRP A 123 9.18 -8.61 -14.46
N ARG A 124 8.95 -9.71 -13.78
CA ARG A 124 7.61 -10.26 -13.55
C ARG A 124 7.46 -10.66 -12.09
N GLY A 125 6.57 -10.00 -11.39
CA GLY A 125 6.30 -10.27 -9.97
C GLY A 125 5.26 -9.29 -9.42
N ASP A 126 5.18 -9.20 -8.11
CA ASP A 126 4.31 -8.25 -7.40
C ASP A 126 4.99 -6.88 -7.35
N ILE A 127 4.39 -5.88 -8.01
CA ILE A 127 4.93 -4.52 -8.07
C ILE A 127 5.07 -3.86 -6.69
N THR A 128 4.31 -4.32 -5.69
CA THR A 128 4.39 -3.79 -4.33
C THR A 128 5.65 -4.22 -3.58
N THR A 129 6.41 -5.18 -4.13
CA THR A 129 7.70 -5.64 -3.58
C THR A 129 8.92 -5.06 -4.27
N LEU A 130 8.75 -4.19 -5.28
CA LEU A 130 9.87 -3.60 -6.02
C LEU A 130 10.55 -2.48 -5.23
N ALA A 131 11.87 -2.57 -5.06
CA ALA A 131 12.71 -1.50 -4.53
C ALA A 131 13.00 -0.45 -5.63
N VAL A 132 12.04 0.41 -5.92
CA VAL A 132 12.09 1.48 -6.92
C VAL A 132 11.60 2.80 -6.36
N ASP A 133 11.97 3.90 -6.98
CA ASP A 133 11.60 5.25 -6.53
C ASP A 133 10.14 5.62 -6.85
N ALA A 134 9.55 4.97 -7.88
CA ALA A 134 8.16 5.22 -8.29
C ALA A 134 7.57 4.03 -9.04
N ILE A 135 6.28 3.85 -8.94
CA ILE A 135 5.51 2.87 -9.70
C ILE A 135 4.34 3.55 -10.41
N VAL A 136 3.87 2.97 -11.51
CA VAL A 136 2.66 3.42 -12.21
C VAL A 136 1.48 2.59 -11.71
N ASN A 137 0.42 3.25 -11.29
CA ASN A 137 -0.82 2.63 -10.87
C ASN A 137 -1.89 2.76 -11.95
N ALA A 138 -2.55 1.67 -12.32
CA ALA A 138 -3.76 1.69 -13.14
C ALA A 138 -4.97 2.10 -12.27
N ALA A 139 -5.00 3.38 -11.89
CA ALA A 139 -6.01 3.94 -11.00
C ALA A 139 -7.31 4.30 -11.74
N ASN A 140 -8.38 4.48 -10.97
CA ASN A 140 -9.59 5.12 -11.48
C ASN A 140 -9.42 6.65 -11.59
N SER A 141 -10.33 7.32 -12.30
CA SER A 141 -10.28 8.77 -12.52
C SER A 141 -10.33 9.63 -11.25
N GLY A 142 -10.76 9.08 -10.13
CA GLY A 142 -10.75 9.73 -8.82
C GLY A 142 -9.44 9.59 -8.06
N MET A 143 -8.52 8.73 -8.52
CA MET A 143 -7.21 8.43 -7.92
C MET A 143 -7.23 7.98 -6.45
N THR A 144 -8.39 7.77 -5.86
CA THR A 144 -8.54 7.45 -4.44
C THR A 144 -8.57 5.95 -4.14
N GLY A 145 -8.10 5.14 -5.06
CA GLY A 145 -7.99 3.69 -4.94
C GLY A 145 -9.29 2.95 -5.26
N CYS A 146 -9.21 1.65 -5.31
CA CYS A 146 -10.36 0.77 -5.50
C CYS A 146 -11.16 0.68 -4.19
N TRP A 147 -12.47 1.00 -4.26
CA TRP A 147 -13.39 0.99 -3.12
C TRP A 147 -14.11 -0.35 -2.93
N ALA A 148 -13.80 -1.36 -3.73
CA ALA A 148 -14.34 -2.69 -3.54
C ALA A 148 -13.49 -3.47 -2.52
N PRO A 149 -14.05 -3.90 -1.39
CA PRO A 149 -13.30 -4.66 -0.38
C PRO A 149 -12.69 -5.91 -0.97
N LEU A 150 -11.42 -6.14 -0.71
CA LEU A 150 -10.67 -7.34 -1.12
C LEU A 150 -10.60 -7.58 -2.64
N HIS A 151 -10.86 -6.55 -3.46
CA HIS A 151 -10.82 -6.70 -4.91
C HIS A 151 -9.41 -7.06 -5.42
N TYR A 152 -9.34 -7.98 -6.39
CA TYR A 152 -8.09 -8.42 -7.00
C TYR A 152 -7.71 -7.54 -8.19
N CYS A 153 -7.39 -6.27 -7.94
CA CYS A 153 -6.81 -5.36 -8.94
C CYS A 153 -5.56 -4.71 -8.39
N ILE A 154 -4.73 -4.21 -9.31
CA ILE A 154 -3.46 -3.58 -8.93
C ILE A 154 -3.66 -2.33 -8.08
N ASP A 155 -4.68 -1.53 -8.35
CA ASP A 155 -5.02 -0.33 -7.59
C ASP A 155 -5.35 -0.67 -6.12
N ASN A 156 -6.12 -1.75 -5.90
CA ASN A 156 -6.41 -2.25 -4.55
C ASN A 156 -5.14 -2.72 -3.84
N ALA A 157 -4.27 -3.46 -4.52
CA ALA A 157 -3.02 -3.96 -3.96
C ALA A 157 -2.08 -2.79 -3.57
N ILE A 158 -1.87 -1.84 -4.46
CA ILE A 158 -1.04 -0.66 -4.21
C ILE A 158 -1.56 0.13 -3.02
N HIS A 159 -2.87 0.44 -2.98
CA HIS A 159 -3.47 1.16 -1.84
C HIS A 159 -3.45 0.37 -0.54
N THR A 160 -3.48 -0.96 -0.60
CA THR A 160 -3.32 -1.81 0.59
C THR A 160 -1.92 -1.70 1.16
N PHE A 161 -0.88 -1.93 0.34
CA PHE A 161 0.50 -2.00 0.82
C PHE A 161 1.16 -0.62 1.02
N ALA A 162 0.64 0.43 0.41
CA ALA A 162 1.04 1.81 0.72
C ALA A 162 0.33 2.41 1.94
N GLY A 163 -0.66 1.70 2.50
CA GLY A 163 -1.40 2.14 3.67
C GLY A 163 -2.43 3.24 3.41
N VAL A 164 -3.21 3.58 4.45
CA VAL A 164 -4.33 4.54 4.35
C VAL A 164 -3.89 5.97 4.00
N GLN A 165 -2.63 6.32 4.27
CA GLN A 165 -2.04 7.63 3.95
C GLN A 165 -1.97 7.90 2.44
N LEU A 166 -1.83 6.86 1.60
CA LEU A 166 -1.84 7.05 0.15
C LEU A 166 -3.17 7.64 -0.33
N ARG A 167 -4.29 7.09 0.13
CA ARG A 167 -5.61 7.64 -0.24
C ARG A 167 -5.79 9.07 0.22
N ALA A 168 -5.30 9.42 1.40
CA ALA A 168 -5.34 10.79 1.90
C ALA A 168 -4.50 11.74 1.04
N ALA A 169 -3.30 11.32 0.63
CA ALA A 169 -2.44 12.07 -0.28
C ALA A 169 -3.08 12.26 -1.66
N CYS A 170 -3.66 11.21 -2.23
CA CYS A 170 -4.38 11.25 -3.50
C CYS A 170 -5.60 12.19 -3.42
N ALA A 171 -6.42 12.08 -2.37
CA ALA A 171 -7.58 12.94 -2.17
C ALA A 171 -7.17 14.42 -2.08
N LYS A 172 -6.06 14.73 -1.40
CA LYS A 172 -5.50 16.07 -1.33
C LYS A 172 -5.05 16.57 -2.70
N ALA A 173 -4.38 15.75 -3.50
CA ALA A 173 -3.94 16.09 -4.85
C ALA A 173 -5.14 16.35 -5.77
N MET A 174 -6.15 15.48 -5.74
CA MET A 174 -7.38 15.64 -6.52
C MET A 174 -8.19 16.89 -6.14
N ALA A 175 -8.25 17.20 -4.85
CA ALA A 175 -8.89 18.43 -4.38
C ALA A 175 -8.16 19.70 -4.89
N ALA A 176 -6.83 19.67 -4.93
CA ALA A 176 -6.02 20.77 -5.48
C ALA A 176 -6.16 20.90 -7.01
N GLN A 177 -6.30 19.78 -7.70
CA GLN A 177 -6.51 19.73 -9.15
C GLN A 177 -7.90 20.21 -9.56
N GLY A 178 -8.94 19.93 -8.76
CA GLY A 178 -10.30 20.40 -8.94
C GLY A 178 -11.13 19.68 -10.02
N HIS A 179 -10.60 18.66 -10.68
CA HIS A 179 -11.29 17.83 -11.67
C HIS A 179 -10.76 16.39 -11.67
N PRO A 180 -11.57 15.39 -12.05
CA PRO A 180 -11.11 14.01 -12.21
C PRO A 180 -10.05 13.90 -13.32
N GLU A 181 -9.15 12.91 -13.20
CA GLU A 181 -8.27 12.53 -14.28
C GLU A 181 -9.07 11.95 -15.46
N PRO A 182 -8.69 12.28 -16.72
CA PRO A 182 -9.18 11.51 -17.84
C PRO A 182 -8.73 10.05 -17.68
N VAL A 183 -9.66 9.12 -17.81
CA VAL A 183 -9.44 7.69 -17.56
C VAL A 183 -8.12 7.21 -18.15
N SER A 184 -7.22 6.73 -17.35
CA SER A 184 -6.51 5.48 -17.37
C SER A 184 -5.09 5.41 -16.88
N TYR A 185 -4.31 6.48 -16.69
CA TYR A 185 -2.94 6.34 -16.18
C TYR A 185 -2.59 7.47 -15.22
N THR A 186 -2.36 7.13 -13.97
CA THR A 186 -1.88 8.09 -12.98
C THR A 186 -0.53 7.67 -12.44
N HIS A 187 0.38 8.63 -12.44
CA HIS A 187 1.68 8.49 -11.80
C HIS A 187 1.52 8.85 -10.33
N LEU A 188 1.80 7.89 -9.46
CA LEU A 188 1.97 8.15 -8.04
C LEU A 188 3.44 7.94 -7.70
N THR A 189 4.11 9.00 -7.29
CA THR A 189 5.31 8.86 -6.48
C THR A 189 4.86 8.46 -5.10
N LEU A 190 5.11 7.20 -4.72
CA LEU A 190 4.97 6.80 -3.35
C LEU A 190 5.99 7.61 -2.53
N PRO A 191 5.57 8.25 -1.41
CA PRO A 191 6.56 8.76 -0.49
C PRO A 191 7.45 7.58 -0.11
N THR A 192 8.74 7.76 -0.21
CA THR A 192 9.74 6.78 0.26
C THR A 192 9.46 6.60 1.74
N ILE A 193 8.88 5.46 2.09
CA ILE A 193 8.65 5.04 3.47
C ILE A 193 9.99 4.64 4.05
#